data_53347d571a6d18ca1daee213c6fb7e37
#
_entry.id   53347d571a6d18ca1daee213c6fb7e37
#
_cell.length_a   1.000
_cell.length_b   1.000
_cell.length_c   1.000
_cell.angle_alpha   90.00
_cell.angle_beta   90.00
_cell.angle_gamma   90.00
#
_symmetry.space_group_name_H-M   'P 1'
#
loop_
_entity.id
_entity.type
_entity.pdbx_description
1 polymer ?
#
loop_
_entity_poly.entity_id
_entity_poly.type
_entity_poly.pdbx_seq_one_letter_code
_entity_poly.pdbx_strand_id
1 'polypeptide(L)'
;FLSFVSNTRVSSKWAAVPWARVMAMVTPMRVRVEGRENIETGQSDVLVSNHQSQYDIFLLYGWLGVDFKWVMKQELRSVPGIGIACEALGHIFIDRSNHQAALATLESAKAKIVDGTSVIFFPEGTRSRDGKLKRFKKGAFRMALDLDLPILPITVTGTRDVLPAGTSDLLPGSAKLIIHPPVSVEGISAEACQRLMDETREVIASSLPAKLRSAG
;
A
#
# COMPACT_ATOMS: atom_id res chain seq x y z
N PHE A 1 -18.31 -19.79 -9.67
CA PHE A 1 -17.71 -18.47 -9.97
C PHE A 1 -18.30 -17.35 -9.09
N LEU A 2 -19.63 -17.30 -8.93
CA LEU A 2 -20.32 -16.29 -8.10
C LEU A 2 -20.04 -16.42 -6.60
N SER A 3 -19.80 -17.61 -6.06
CA SER A 3 -19.43 -17.80 -4.66
C SER A 3 -18.00 -17.32 -4.34
N PHE A 4 -17.13 -17.25 -5.34
CA PHE A 4 -15.78 -16.71 -5.21
C PHE A 4 -15.75 -15.19 -5.04
N VAL A 5 -16.72 -14.50 -5.63
CA VAL A 5 -16.84 -13.03 -5.58
C VAL A 5 -17.44 -12.53 -4.26
N SER A 6 -18.19 -13.40 -3.55
CA SER A 6 -18.82 -13.01 -2.26
C SER A 6 -17.84 -12.91 -1.08
N ASN A 7 -16.67 -13.57 -1.16
CA ASN A 7 -15.63 -13.51 -0.14
C ASN A 7 -14.36 -12.86 -0.70
N THR A 8 -14.19 -11.58 -0.45
CA THR A 8 -13.08 -10.78 -0.99
C THR A 8 -11.70 -11.27 -0.53
N ARG A 9 -11.58 -11.90 0.66
CA ARG A 9 -10.33 -12.51 1.15
C ARG A 9 -9.95 -13.74 0.32
N VAL A 10 -10.92 -14.61 0.05
CA VAL A 10 -10.72 -15.79 -0.78
C VAL A 10 -10.31 -15.36 -2.19
N SER A 11 -11.02 -14.38 -2.76
CA SER A 11 -10.70 -13.84 -4.09
C SER A 11 -9.31 -13.20 -4.14
N SER A 12 -8.92 -12.44 -3.12
CA SER A 12 -7.58 -11.86 -3.01
C SER A 12 -6.51 -12.95 -2.98
N LYS A 13 -6.66 -13.95 -2.11
CA LYS A 13 -5.68 -15.04 -1.94
C LYS A 13 -5.53 -15.91 -3.19
N TRP A 14 -6.64 -16.26 -3.84
CA TRP A 14 -6.65 -17.24 -4.94
C TRP A 14 -6.61 -16.63 -6.35
N ALA A 15 -6.86 -15.36 -6.50
CA ALA A 15 -6.78 -14.66 -7.77
C ALA A 15 -5.71 -13.56 -7.80
N ALA A 16 -5.77 -12.57 -6.90
CA ALA A 16 -4.88 -11.42 -6.95
C ALA A 16 -3.41 -11.80 -6.62
N VAL A 17 -3.18 -12.66 -5.63
CA VAL A 17 -1.82 -13.10 -5.25
C VAL A 17 -1.15 -13.91 -6.37
N PRO A 18 -1.75 -14.97 -6.93
CA PRO A 18 -1.15 -15.69 -8.07
C PRO A 18 -0.94 -14.79 -9.28
N TRP A 19 -1.91 -13.94 -9.63
CA TRP A 19 -1.78 -12.98 -10.72
C TRP A 19 -0.58 -12.06 -10.53
N ALA A 20 -0.42 -11.47 -9.34
CA ALA A 20 0.69 -10.58 -9.04
C ALA A 20 2.05 -11.29 -9.15
N ARG A 21 2.13 -12.55 -8.70
CA ARG A 21 3.34 -13.37 -8.82
C ARG A 21 3.66 -13.69 -10.28
N VAL A 22 2.65 -14.06 -11.07
CA VAL A 22 2.84 -14.29 -12.51
C VAL A 22 3.34 -13.04 -13.21
N MET A 23 2.76 -11.87 -12.93
CA MET A 23 3.22 -10.59 -13.50
C MET A 23 4.68 -10.28 -13.12
N ALA A 24 5.06 -10.55 -11.89
CA ALA A 24 6.45 -10.38 -11.44
C ALA A 24 7.41 -11.42 -12.05
N MET A 25 6.92 -12.62 -12.42
CA MET A 25 7.73 -13.68 -13.05
C MET A 25 7.94 -13.44 -14.56
N VAL A 26 6.94 -12.86 -15.24
CA VAL A 26 7.06 -12.48 -16.66
C VAL A 26 8.21 -11.49 -16.87
N THR A 27 8.44 -10.63 -15.89
CA THR A 27 9.70 -9.87 -15.82
C THR A 27 10.54 -10.53 -14.74
N PRO A 28 11.72 -11.10 -15.05
CA PRO A 28 12.51 -11.81 -14.06
C PRO A 28 12.90 -10.93 -12.87
N MET A 29 11.99 -10.76 -11.93
CA MET A 29 12.17 -9.99 -10.71
C MET A 29 12.42 -10.92 -9.54
N ARG A 30 13.61 -10.84 -8.97
CA ARG A 30 13.94 -11.54 -7.72
C ARG A 30 13.39 -10.75 -6.54
N VAL A 31 12.60 -11.41 -5.69
CA VAL A 31 11.98 -10.76 -4.53
C VAL A 31 12.62 -11.25 -3.23
N ARG A 32 13.00 -10.32 -2.38
CA ARG A 32 13.40 -10.59 -0.99
C ARG A 32 12.43 -9.89 -0.04
N VAL A 33 12.02 -10.61 1.00
CA VAL A 33 11.13 -10.07 2.05
C VAL A 33 11.84 -10.17 3.39
N GLU A 34 11.81 -9.09 4.16
CA GLU A 34 12.38 -8.98 5.51
C GLU A 34 11.30 -8.44 6.46
N GLY A 35 11.38 -8.81 7.74
CA GLY A 35 10.47 -8.31 8.78
C GLY A 35 9.08 -8.95 8.80
N ARG A 36 8.92 -10.18 8.28
CA ARG A 36 7.61 -10.89 8.32
C ARG A 36 7.11 -11.13 9.72
N GLU A 37 8.01 -11.24 10.68
CA GLU A 37 7.74 -11.37 12.11
C GLU A 37 6.99 -10.17 12.69
N ASN A 38 6.99 -9.04 12.01
CA ASN A 38 6.28 -7.82 12.41
C ASN A 38 4.79 -7.84 12.01
N ILE A 39 4.35 -8.87 11.28
CA ILE A 39 2.94 -9.05 10.91
C ILE A 39 2.24 -9.85 12.01
N GLU A 40 1.28 -9.24 12.66
CA GLU A 40 0.43 -9.93 13.63
C GLU A 40 -0.75 -10.58 12.92
N THR A 41 -0.88 -11.90 13.09
CA THR A 41 -1.94 -12.68 12.43
C THR A 41 -3.31 -12.33 13.01
N GLY A 42 -4.26 -11.97 12.15
CA GLY A 42 -5.62 -11.60 12.55
C GLY A 42 -5.78 -10.13 12.94
N GLN A 43 -4.67 -9.38 13.06
CA GLN A 43 -4.69 -7.94 13.26
C GLN A 43 -5.03 -7.21 11.95
N SER A 44 -5.86 -6.18 12.06
CA SER A 44 -6.03 -5.18 10.99
C SER A 44 -5.07 -4.03 11.22
N ASP A 45 -4.39 -3.59 10.16
CA ASP A 45 -3.41 -2.51 10.19
C ASP A 45 -3.71 -1.45 9.15
N VAL A 46 -3.22 -0.26 9.38
CA VAL A 46 -3.05 0.74 8.32
C VAL A 46 -1.65 0.60 7.75
N LEU A 47 -1.56 -0.05 6.59
CA LEU A 47 -0.31 -0.29 5.88
C LEU A 47 0.12 1.00 5.15
N VAL A 48 1.35 1.43 5.37
CA VAL A 48 1.91 2.65 4.78
C VAL A 48 3.19 2.32 4.04
N SER A 49 3.21 2.52 2.72
CA SER A 49 4.37 2.21 1.88
C SER A 49 4.80 3.39 1.01
N ASN A 50 6.09 3.50 0.71
CA ASN A 50 6.58 4.36 -0.36
C ASN A 50 6.18 3.85 -1.73
N HIS A 51 6.17 4.72 -2.76
CA HIS A 51 5.69 4.40 -4.10
C HIS A 51 6.66 4.84 -5.19
N GLN A 52 7.35 3.88 -5.80
CA GLN A 52 8.40 4.12 -6.80
C GLN A 52 8.02 3.63 -8.20
N SER A 53 7.19 2.58 -8.30
CA SER A 53 6.91 1.88 -9.53
C SER A 53 5.49 1.31 -9.55
N GLN A 54 5.00 0.99 -10.75
CA GLN A 54 3.80 0.13 -10.89
C GLN A 54 4.05 -1.27 -10.30
N TYR A 55 5.30 -1.74 -10.30
CA TYR A 55 5.69 -3.04 -9.76
C TYR A 55 5.60 -3.14 -8.23
N ASP A 56 5.46 -2.01 -7.52
CA ASP A 56 5.16 -2.02 -6.08
C ASP A 56 3.86 -2.77 -5.79
N ILE A 57 2.87 -2.64 -6.69
CA ILE A 57 1.57 -3.32 -6.56
C ILE A 57 1.74 -4.83 -6.61
N PHE A 58 2.52 -5.34 -7.58
CA PHE A 58 2.78 -6.77 -7.69
C PHE A 58 3.60 -7.30 -6.53
N LEU A 59 4.58 -6.52 -6.07
CA LEU A 59 5.41 -6.88 -4.92
C LEU A 59 4.56 -6.99 -3.65
N LEU A 60 3.73 -6.01 -3.36
CA LEU A 60 2.87 -5.99 -2.17
C LEU A 60 1.82 -7.10 -2.24
N TYR A 61 1.08 -7.25 -3.33
CA TYR A 61 0.11 -8.35 -3.47
C TYR A 61 0.74 -9.72 -3.39
N GLY A 62 1.84 -9.93 -4.09
CA GLY A 62 2.45 -11.25 -4.23
C GLY A 62 3.15 -11.74 -2.97
N TRP A 63 3.70 -10.82 -2.15
CA TRP A 63 4.64 -11.20 -1.10
C TRP A 63 4.37 -10.64 0.29
N LEU A 64 3.46 -9.68 0.48
CA LEU A 64 3.17 -9.15 1.81
C LEU A 64 2.54 -10.20 2.74
N GLY A 65 1.55 -10.95 2.25
CA GLY A 65 0.98 -12.08 2.98
C GLY A 65 -0.20 -11.75 3.90
N VAL A 66 -0.71 -10.51 3.86
CA VAL A 66 -1.93 -10.09 4.57
C VAL A 66 -3.05 -9.74 3.61
N ASP A 67 -4.31 -9.82 4.04
CA ASP A 67 -5.42 -9.29 3.26
C ASP A 67 -5.54 -7.78 3.46
N PHE A 68 -5.63 -7.04 2.38
CA PHE A 68 -5.75 -5.59 2.44
C PHE A 68 -6.57 -5.00 1.29
N LYS A 69 -7.10 -3.81 1.54
CA LYS A 69 -7.80 -3.01 0.53
C LYS A 69 -6.92 -1.85 0.09
N TRP A 70 -6.77 -1.67 -1.23
CA TRP A 70 -6.08 -0.52 -1.79
C TRP A 70 -6.92 0.74 -1.69
N VAL A 71 -6.26 1.85 -1.35
CA VAL A 71 -6.80 3.19 -1.56
C VAL A 71 -6.24 3.73 -2.88
N MET A 72 -7.08 3.79 -3.90
CA MET A 72 -6.69 4.10 -5.27
C MET A 72 -7.47 5.27 -5.86
N LYS A 73 -7.00 5.76 -7.00
CA LYS A 73 -7.66 6.83 -7.73
C LYS A 73 -9.00 6.37 -8.32
N GLN A 74 -10.01 7.23 -8.25
CA GLN A 74 -11.35 6.95 -8.80
C GLN A 74 -11.31 6.67 -10.31
N GLU A 75 -10.43 7.30 -11.07
CA GLU A 75 -10.31 7.12 -12.52
C GLU A 75 -9.94 5.68 -12.91
N LEU A 76 -9.31 4.92 -12.01
CA LEU A 76 -9.02 3.50 -12.25
C LEU A 76 -10.27 2.64 -12.33
N ARG A 77 -11.40 3.12 -11.82
CA ARG A 77 -12.69 2.44 -11.86
C ARG A 77 -13.21 2.26 -13.30
N SER A 78 -12.91 3.22 -14.17
CA SER A 78 -13.30 3.19 -15.58
C SER A 78 -12.34 2.42 -16.49
N VAL A 79 -11.22 1.94 -15.97
CA VAL A 79 -10.26 1.14 -16.76
C VAL A 79 -10.81 -0.27 -16.96
N PRO A 80 -11.03 -0.71 -18.24
CA PRO A 80 -11.59 -2.03 -18.54
C PRO A 80 -10.81 -3.16 -17.87
N GLY A 81 -11.52 -4.08 -17.24
CA GLY A 81 -10.96 -5.22 -16.50
C GLY A 81 -10.43 -4.85 -15.12
N ILE A 82 -9.64 -3.78 -14.99
CA ILE A 82 -9.07 -3.36 -13.71
C ILE A 82 -10.14 -2.84 -12.76
N GLY A 83 -11.00 -1.93 -13.22
CA GLY A 83 -12.07 -1.35 -12.39
C GLY A 83 -12.97 -2.42 -11.80
N ILE A 84 -13.50 -3.32 -12.63
CA ILE A 84 -14.38 -4.42 -12.21
C ILE A 84 -13.68 -5.36 -11.21
N ALA A 85 -12.41 -5.73 -11.49
CA ALA A 85 -11.66 -6.59 -10.60
C ALA A 85 -11.40 -5.94 -9.24
N CYS A 86 -11.04 -4.65 -9.23
CA CYS A 86 -10.80 -3.89 -8.01
C CYS A 86 -12.08 -3.68 -7.19
N GLU A 87 -13.23 -3.46 -7.83
CA GLU A 87 -14.53 -3.39 -7.15
C GLU A 87 -14.91 -4.73 -6.52
N ALA A 88 -14.76 -5.82 -7.28
CA ALA A 88 -15.05 -7.17 -6.79
C ALA A 88 -14.16 -7.56 -5.58
N LEU A 89 -12.92 -7.05 -5.52
CA LEU A 89 -12.02 -7.22 -4.38
C LEU A 89 -12.30 -6.24 -3.22
N GLY A 90 -13.27 -5.34 -3.38
CA GLY A 90 -13.68 -4.39 -2.34
C GLY A 90 -12.71 -3.24 -2.10
N HIS A 91 -11.86 -2.92 -3.09
CA HIS A 91 -10.93 -1.80 -2.98
C HIS A 91 -11.62 -0.45 -2.89
N ILE A 92 -10.92 0.55 -2.39
CA ILE A 92 -11.44 1.87 -2.04
C ILE A 92 -11.02 2.86 -3.13
N PHE A 93 -11.99 3.36 -3.90
CA PHE A 93 -11.73 4.37 -4.92
C PHE A 93 -12.01 5.76 -4.37
N ILE A 94 -11.02 6.66 -4.42
CA ILE A 94 -11.14 8.02 -3.92
C ILE A 94 -10.98 9.05 -5.03
N ASP A 95 -11.84 10.05 -5.01
CA ASP A 95 -11.67 11.27 -5.80
C ASP A 95 -10.67 12.19 -5.07
N ARG A 96 -9.45 12.26 -5.60
CA ARG A 96 -8.38 13.08 -5.00
C ARG A 96 -8.49 14.57 -5.33
N SER A 97 -9.38 14.94 -6.26
CA SER A 97 -9.66 16.32 -6.63
C SER A 97 -10.66 16.96 -5.66
N ASN A 98 -11.51 16.16 -5.04
CA ASN A 98 -12.51 16.60 -4.07
C ASN A 98 -12.18 16.07 -2.67
N HIS A 99 -11.66 16.98 -1.82
CA HIS A 99 -11.22 16.61 -0.48
C HIS A 99 -12.36 16.08 0.42
N GLN A 100 -13.55 16.69 0.34
CA GLN A 100 -14.71 16.24 1.14
C GLN A 100 -15.22 14.88 0.68
N ALA A 101 -15.33 14.64 -0.63
CA ALA A 101 -15.72 13.34 -1.17
C ALA A 101 -14.69 12.25 -0.81
N ALA A 102 -13.39 12.57 -0.85
CA ALA A 102 -12.34 11.64 -0.42
C ALA A 102 -12.49 11.27 1.06
N LEU A 103 -12.74 12.23 1.95
CA LEU A 103 -12.95 11.97 3.38
C LEU A 103 -14.21 11.11 3.62
N ALA A 104 -15.33 11.44 2.98
CA ALA A 104 -16.57 10.65 3.11
C ALA A 104 -16.37 9.21 2.63
N THR A 105 -15.61 9.01 1.54
CA THR A 105 -15.28 7.67 1.03
C THR A 105 -14.42 6.89 2.02
N LEU A 106 -13.40 7.52 2.61
CA LEU A 106 -12.55 6.88 3.62
C LEU A 106 -13.36 6.53 4.88
N GLU A 107 -14.27 7.42 5.30
CA GLU A 107 -15.17 7.15 6.43
C GLU A 107 -16.04 5.90 6.19
N SER A 108 -16.68 5.83 5.02
CA SER A 108 -17.49 4.66 4.66
C SER A 108 -16.68 3.37 4.49
N ALA A 109 -15.39 3.49 4.20
CA ALA A 109 -14.50 2.35 4.03
C ALA A 109 -14.05 1.72 5.35
N LYS A 110 -14.18 2.42 6.48
CA LYS A 110 -13.79 1.92 7.81
C LYS A 110 -14.47 0.59 8.14
N ALA A 111 -15.74 0.42 7.76
CA ALA A 111 -16.47 -0.83 7.95
C ALA A 111 -15.88 -2.05 7.25
N LYS A 112 -14.96 -1.86 6.30
CA LYS A 112 -14.25 -2.93 5.59
C LYS A 112 -12.95 -3.35 6.25
N ILE A 113 -12.45 -2.54 7.20
CA ILE A 113 -11.14 -2.70 7.85
C ILE A 113 -11.35 -3.36 9.21
N VAL A 114 -11.73 -4.62 9.17
CA VAL A 114 -12.08 -5.42 10.34
C VAL A 114 -11.60 -6.86 10.18
N ASP A 115 -11.54 -7.59 11.26
CA ASP A 115 -11.24 -9.04 11.29
C ASP A 115 -9.95 -9.42 10.56
N GLY A 116 -8.88 -8.63 10.69
CA GLY A 116 -7.58 -8.84 10.05
C GLY A 116 -7.55 -8.42 8.57
N THR A 117 -8.57 -7.71 8.07
CA THR A 117 -8.48 -7.01 6.78
C THR A 117 -7.85 -5.64 7.03
N SER A 118 -6.72 -5.40 6.41
CA SER A 118 -5.98 -4.13 6.49
C SER A 118 -6.34 -3.17 5.36
N VAL A 119 -5.85 -1.95 5.43
CA VAL A 119 -5.93 -0.98 4.34
C VAL A 119 -4.54 -0.48 3.99
N ILE A 120 -4.22 -0.35 2.70
CA ILE A 120 -2.90 0.11 2.27
C ILE A 120 -2.97 1.47 1.58
N PHE A 121 -2.03 2.32 1.96
CA PHE A 121 -1.84 3.64 1.40
C PHE A 121 -0.43 3.82 0.83
N PHE A 122 -0.36 4.53 -0.28
CA PHE A 122 0.83 5.23 -0.72
C PHE A 122 0.66 6.71 -0.33
N PRO A 123 1.15 7.14 0.85
CA PRO A 123 0.84 8.47 1.38
C PRO A 123 1.47 9.61 0.56
N GLU A 124 2.43 9.31 -0.30
CA GLU A 124 2.98 10.25 -1.30
C GLU A 124 1.93 10.71 -2.32
N GLY A 125 0.86 9.92 -2.52
CA GLY A 125 -0.24 10.19 -3.43
C GLY A 125 0.07 9.98 -4.91
N THR A 126 1.32 9.82 -5.29
CA THR A 126 1.77 9.51 -6.66
C THR A 126 3.16 8.89 -6.63
N ARG A 127 3.50 8.14 -7.67
CA ARG A 127 4.83 7.54 -7.83
C ARG A 127 5.92 8.60 -7.86
N SER A 128 7.06 8.30 -7.23
CA SER A 128 8.26 9.12 -7.32
C SER A 128 8.98 8.86 -8.64
N ARG A 129 9.22 9.90 -9.43
CA ARG A 129 9.94 9.77 -10.71
C ARG A 129 11.44 9.61 -10.54
N ASP A 130 12.01 10.25 -9.53
CA ASP A 130 13.45 10.19 -9.21
C ASP A 130 13.77 9.12 -8.15
N GLY A 131 12.74 8.44 -7.62
CA GLY A 131 12.83 7.43 -6.57
C GLY A 131 12.93 8.00 -5.16
N LYS A 132 13.09 9.32 -5.00
CA LYS A 132 13.18 9.95 -3.68
C LYS A 132 11.85 9.91 -2.95
N LEU A 133 11.92 9.69 -1.64
CA LEU A 133 10.74 9.66 -0.78
C LEU A 133 10.12 11.06 -0.68
N LYS A 134 8.87 11.20 -1.08
CA LYS A 134 8.12 12.46 -1.05
C LYS A 134 7.53 12.73 0.33
N ARG A 135 6.96 13.92 0.49
CA ARG A 135 6.15 14.26 1.66
C ARG A 135 4.90 13.38 1.71
N PHE A 136 4.52 12.98 2.90
CA PHE A 136 3.32 12.20 3.15
C PHE A 136 2.08 13.07 3.29
N LYS A 137 0.93 12.52 2.89
CA LYS A 137 -0.40 13.10 3.09
C LYS A 137 -1.05 12.50 4.33
N LYS A 138 -1.85 13.29 5.03
CA LYS A 138 -2.43 12.92 6.34
C LYS A 138 -3.49 11.81 6.31
N GLY A 139 -4.02 11.42 5.12
CA GLY A 139 -5.18 10.53 5.02
C GLY A 139 -5.01 9.16 5.70
N ALA A 140 -3.86 8.50 5.51
CA ALA A 140 -3.55 7.22 6.15
C ALA A 140 -3.51 7.35 7.69
N PHE A 141 -2.85 8.39 8.17
CA PHE A 141 -2.60 8.62 9.59
C PHE A 141 -3.88 9.00 10.34
N ARG A 142 -4.75 9.79 9.72
CA ARG A 142 -6.08 10.08 10.26
C ARG A 142 -6.92 8.81 10.36
N MET A 143 -6.92 7.97 9.30
CA MET A 143 -7.64 6.71 9.33
C MET A 143 -7.13 5.78 10.44
N ALA A 144 -5.82 5.73 10.67
CA ALA A 144 -5.23 4.94 11.74
C ALA A 144 -5.71 5.42 13.13
N LEU A 145 -5.68 6.74 13.37
CA LEU A 145 -6.17 7.34 14.60
C LEU A 145 -7.68 7.14 14.78
N ASP A 146 -8.47 7.31 13.72
CA ASP A 146 -9.93 7.19 13.77
C ASP A 146 -10.41 5.74 14.02
N LEU A 147 -9.62 4.75 13.59
CA LEU A 147 -9.91 3.32 13.76
C LEU A 147 -9.18 2.70 14.96
N ASP A 148 -8.32 3.47 15.63
CA ASP A 148 -7.42 2.96 16.68
C ASP A 148 -6.62 1.73 16.20
N LEU A 149 -6.12 1.79 14.96
CA LEU A 149 -5.34 0.73 14.35
C LEU A 149 -3.87 1.13 14.22
N PRO A 150 -2.93 0.21 14.52
CA PRO A 150 -1.53 0.47 14.35
C PRO A 150 -1.18 0.74 12.88
N ILE A 151 -0.13 1.52 12.68
CA ILE A 151 0.46 1.71 11.37
C ILE A 151 1.55 0.67 11.17
N LEU A 152 1.48 -0.11 10.08
CA LEU A 152 2.54 -1.00 9.67
C LEU A 152 3.35 -0.35 8.54
N PRO A 153 4.53 0.21 8.83
CA PRO A 153 5.38 0.82 7.81
C PRO A 153 6.01 -0.23 6.92
N ILE A 154 6.05 0.03 5.62
CA ILE A 154 6.60 -0.88 4.62
C ILE A 154 7.54 -0.11 3.71
N THR A 155 8.77 -0.58 3.54
CA THR A 155 9.70 -0.02 2.56
C THR A 155 9.80 -0.93 1.35
N VAL A 156 9.56 -0.37 0.17
CA VAL A 156 9.75 -1.00 -1.13
C VAL A 156 10.99 -0.42 -1.80
N THR A 157 11.90 -1.28 -2.28
CA THR A 157 13.08 -0.87 -3.03
C THR A 157 13.28 -1.75 -4.27
N GLY A 158 13.97 -1.21 -5.29
CA GLY A 158 14.36 -1.93 -6.50
C GLY A 158 13.28 -2.07 -7.58
N THR A 159 12.02 -1.89 -7.27
CA THR A 159 10.91 -1.95 -8.25
C THR A 159 11.03 -0.90 -9.34
N ARG A 160 11.61 0.27 -9.02
CA ARG A 160 11.90 1.33 -9.98
C ARG A 160 12.93 0.90 -11.04
N ASP A 161 13.87 0.06 -10.67
CA ASP A 161 14.88 -0.44 -11.60
C ASP A 161 14.30 -1.51 -12.53
N VAL A 162 13.21 -2.16 -12.13
CA VAL A 162 12.43 -3.12 -12.94
C VAL A 162 11.50 -2.38 -13.92
N LEU A 163 10.76 -1.38 -13.45
CA LEU A 163 9.90 -0.53 -14.28
C LEU A 163 9.94 0.91 -13.78
N PRO A 164 10.78 1.78 -14.39
CA PRO A 164 10.83 3.19 -14.01
C PRO A 164 9.50 3.90 -14.21
N ALA A 165 9.19 4.84 -13.31
CA ALA A 165 7.94 5.59 -13.39
C ALA A 165 7.88 6.47 -14.65
N GLY A 166 6.84 6.27 -15.46
CA GLY A 166 6.62 7.04 -16.69
C GLY A 166 7.28 6.44 -17.94
N THR A 167 7.84 5.23 -17.84
CA THR A 167 8.35 4.46 -18.98
C THR A 167 7.57 3.16 -19.16
N SER A 168 7.83 2.47 -20.26
CA SER A 168 7.42 1.08 -20.52
C SER A 168 8.61 0.13 -20.54
N ASP A 169 9.79 0.59 -20.09
CA ASP A 169 11.03 -0.16 -20.11
C ASP A 169 11.04 -1.17 -18.99
N LEU A 170 10.74 -2.40 -19.34
CA LEU A 170 10.66 -3.52 -18.41
C LEU A 170 12.00 -4.26 -18.38
N LEU A 171 12.69 -4.20 -17.24
CA LEU A 171 14.03 -4.74 -17.08
C LEU A 171 14.04 -5.83 -15.98
N PRO A 172 14.82 -6.92 -16.18
CA PRO A 172 15.09 -7.86 -15.09
C PRO A 172 15.73 -7.13 -13.91
N GLY A 173 15.35 -7.51 -12.69
CA GLY A 173 15.90 -6.84 -11.53
C GLY A 173 15.64 -7.56 -10.20
N SER A 174 15.93 -6.86 -9.11
CA SER A 174 15.68 -7.35 -7.76
C SER A 174 14.89 -6.31 -6.99
N ALA A 175 13.85 -6.77 -6.31
CA ALA A 175 13.04 -5.94 -5.44
C ALA A 175 13.08 -6.46 -4.00
N LYS A 176 13.01 -5.54 -3.05
CA LYS A 176 13.00 -5.87 -1.63
C LYS A 176 11.76 -5.23 -0.98
N LEU A 177 11.08 -6.03 -0.18
CA LEU A 177 9.98 -5.64 0.68
C LEU A 177 10.46 -5.74 2.13
N ILE A 178 10.46 -4.63 2.84
CA ILE A 178 10.85 -4.57 4.25
C ILE A 178 9.65 -4.15 5.05
N ILE A 179 9.24 -5.01 5.96
CA ILE A 179 8.11 -4.79 6.88
C ILE A 179 8.71 -4.38 8.22
N HIS A 180 8.43 -3.16 8.64
CA HIS A 180 8.95 -2.63 9.89
C HIS A 180 8.07 -2.99 11.08
N PRO A 181 8.56 -2.88 12.32
CA PRO A 181 7.71 -2.96 13.50
C PRO A 181 6.54 -1.99 13.40
N PRO A 182 5.35 -2.39 13.86
CA PRO A 182 4.18 -1.52 13.84
C PRO A 182 4.39 -0.30 14.74
N VAL A 183 3.88 0.84 14.32
CA VAL A 183 3.83 2.08 15.09
C VAL A 183 2.47 2.17 15.74
N SER A 184 2.43 2.13 17.07
CA SER A 184 1.19 2.26 17.84
C SER A 184 0.59 3.67 17.69
N VAL A 185 -0.73 3.73 17.67
CA VAL A 185 -1.49 4.99 17.71
C VAL A 185 -2.12 5.23 19.10
N GLU A 186 -1.97 4.29 20.01
CA GLU A 186 -2.54 4.35 21.35
C GLU A 186 -2.09 5.62 22.10
N GLY A 187 -3.06 6.36 22.65
CA GLY A 187 -2.80 7.60 23.36
C GLY A 187 -2.34 8.78 22.49
N ILE A 188 -2.34 8.63 21.16
CA ILE A 188 -1.98 9.70 20.24
C ILE A 188 -3.22 10.53 19.89
N SER A 189 -3.18 11.83 20.22
CA SER A 189 -4.26 12.74 19.86
C SER A 189 -4.25 13.09 18.37
N ALA A 190 -5.40 13.53 17.84
CA ALA A 190 -5.52 13.95 16.45
C ALA A 190 -4.56 15.10 16.07
N GLU A 191 -4.19 15.95 17.04
CA GLU A 191 -3.22 17.04 16.85
C GLU A 191 -1.80 16.52 16.64
N ALA A 192 -1.46 15.35 17.21
CA ALA A 192 -0.15 14.71 17.05
C ALA A 192 0.00 13.92 15.74
N CYS A 193 -1.02 13.93 14.86
CA CYS A 193 -1.02 13.26 13.56
C CYS A 193 0.24 13.61 12.71
N GLN A 194 0.75 14.84 12.83
CA GLN A 194 1.95 15.25 12.10
C GLN A 194 3.19 14.48 12.60
N ARG A 195 3.35 14.35 13.91
CA ARG A 195 4.47 13.60 14.52
C ARG A 195 4.43 12.13 14.08
N LEU A 196 3.25 11.49 14.14
CA LEU A 196 3.05 10.12 13.70
C LEU A 196 3.44 9.92 12.22
N MET A 197 3.09 10.90 11.40
CA MET A 197 3.44 10.90 9.97
C MET A 197 4.94 11.02 9.74
N ASP A 198 5.62 11.91 10.47
CA ASP A 198 7.05 12.15 10.35
C ASP A 198 7.84 10.93 10.86
N GLU A 199 7.45 10.35 11.99
CA GLU A 199 8.03 9.12 12.54
C GLU A 199 7.91 7.95 11.55
N THR A 200 6.71 7.70 11.03
CA THR A 200 6.49 6.64 10.03
C THR A 200 7.34 6.87 8.78
N ARG A 201 7.47 8.12 8.35
CA ARG A 201 8.30 8.48 7.19
C ARG A 201 9.78 8.24 7.44
N GLU A 202 10.27 8.54 8.63
CA GLU A 202 11.66 8.25 9.03
C GLU A 202 11.94 6.76 9.07
N VAL A 203 11.01 5.96 9.62
CA VAL A 203 11.10 4.50 9.61
C VAL A 203 11.25 3.97 8.18
N ILE A 204 10.39 4.39 7.26
CA ILE A 204 10.47 4.00 5.85
C ILE A 204 11.78 4.48 5.21
N ALA A 205 12.18 5.72 5.47
CA ALA A 205 13.40 6.30 4.92
C ALA A 205 14.67 5.58 5.41
N SER A 206 14.66 5.05 6.64
CA SER A 206 15.82 4.37 7.24
C SER A 206 16.32 3.20 6.39
N SER A 207 15.42 2.49 5.72
CA SER A 207 15.72 1.32 4.88
C SER A 207 15.87 1.65 3.39
N LEU A 208 15.68 2.91 3.00
CA LEU A 208 15.99 3.36 1.64
C LEU A 208 17.49 3.64 1.47
N PRO A 209 18.06 3.39 0.26
CA PRO A 209 19.39 3.87 -0.07
C PRO A 209 19.54 5.37 0.20
N ALA A 210 20.69 5.80 0.72
CA ALA A 210 20.89 7.20 1.14
C ALA A 210 20.52 8.23 0.06
N LYS A 211 20.79 7.94 -1.21
CA LYS A 211 20.43 8.79 -2.37
C LYS A 211 18.93 8.96 -2.59
N LEU A 212 18.09 8.06 -2.02
CA LEU A 212 16.63 8.05 -2.16
C LEU A 212 15.92 8.57 -0.91
N ARG A 213 16.63 8.81 0.19
CA ARG A 213 16.13 9.55 1.33
C ARG A 213 16.01 11.00 0.89
N SER A 214 14.81 11.59 0.91
CA SER A 214 14.73 13.02 0.59
C SER A 214 15.53 13.80 1.63
N ALA A 215 16.26 14.82 1.20
CA ALA A 215 16.61 15.92 2.10
C ALA A 215 15.30 16.52 2.62
N GLY A 216 15.19 16.69 3.93
CA GLY A 216 14.02 17.23 4.62
C GLY A 216 13.56 18.58 4.07
#